data_d9c6c7ad0e739b9a8737a610c7d29f9b
#
_entry.id   d9c6c7ad0e739b9a8737a610c7d29f9b
#
_cell.length_a   1.000
_cell.length_b   1.000
_cell.length_c   1.000
_cell.angle_alpha   90.00
_cell.angle_beta   90.00
_cell.angle_gamma   90.00
#
_symmetry.space_group_name_H-M   'P 1'
#
loop_
_entity.id
_entity.type
_entity.pdbx_description
1 polymer ?
#
loop_
_entity_poly.entity_id
_entity_poly.type
_entity_poly.pdbx_seq_one_letter_code
_entity_poly.pdbx_strand_id
1 'polypeptide(L)'
;QSLCFWLLLLILSSDVHPYSLCKKLGPKYGVLDVGKLDKQNDFFRDLLREDIGMSVRLVINCNGIKINTVRDAFEKSLRARLLKTHPDSDLGCLKAFGSFFTEDISIPAGTKVEFRRTTEGRFITEIGGNQIGAVQSKELCTAFFDMYIGDGPVSQETKEEIGRNVASIIGKC
;
A
#
# COMPACT_ATOMS: atom_id res chain seq x y z
N GLN A 1 9.56 18.24 -0.94
CA GLN A 1 8.09 18.35 -1.04
C GLN A 1 7.37 17.05 -0.72
N SER A 2 7.86 15.93 -1.25
CA SER A 2 7.25 14.63 -0.99
C SER A 2 7.37 14.23 0.47
N LEU A 3 8.49 14.54 1.13
CA LEU A 3 8.69 14.19 2.54
C LEU A 3 7.71 14.90 3.46
N CYS A 4 7.45 16.19 3.19
CA CYS A 4 6.47 16.96 3.97
C CYS A 4 5.06 16.41 3.83
N PHE A 5 4.69 15.97 2.64
CA PHE A 5 3.36 15.40 2.40
C PHE A 5 3.17 14.11 3.21
N TRP A 6 4.17 13.22 3.20
CA TRP A 6 4.06 11.94 3.90
C TRP A 6 4.04 12.11 5.43
N LEU A 7 4.52 13.25 5.95
CA LEU A 7 4.38 13.59 7.37
C LEU A 7 2.95 14.01 7.72
N LEU A 8 2.16 14.46 6.75
CA LEU A 8 0.75 14.81 6.95
C LEU A 8 -0.16 13.59 6.97
N LEU A 9 0.33 12.45 6.47
CA LEU A 9 -0.36 11.17 6.46
C LEU A 9 0.48 10.17 7.25
N LEU A 10 0.04 9.86 8.46
CA LEU A 10 0.74 8.91 9.31
C LEU A 10 0.16 7.51 9.11
N ILE A 11 1.04 6.51 9.00
CA ILE A 11 0.60 5.12 8.99
C ILE A 11 0.06 4.76 10.36
N LEU A 12 -1.21 4.39 10.40
CA LEU A 12 -1.89 3.94 11.61
C LEU A 12 -1.67 2.44 11.82
N SER A 13 -1.81 1.64 10.76
CA SER A 13 -1.59 0.20 10.81
C SER A 13 -1.43 -0.36 9.39
N SER A 14 -0.85 -1.56 9.33
CA SER A 14 -0.83 -2.36 8.12
C SER A 14 -1.27 -3.77 8.48
N ASP A 15 -2.07 -4.38 7.62
CA ASP A 15 -2.56 -5.75 7.82
C ASP A 15 -2.29 -6.58 6.58
N VAL A 16 -2.01 -7.87 6.80
CA VAL A 16 -1.83 -8.86 5.75
C VAL A 16 -2.81 -9.99 6.00
N HIS A 17 -3.46 -10.47 4.95
CA HIS A 17 -4.40 -11.57 5.05
C HIS A 17 -3.64 -12.88 5.37
N PRO A 18 -3.78 -13.44 6.59
CA PRO A 18 -2.92 -14.54 7.05
C PRO A 18 -3.01 -15.79 6.18
N TYR A 19 -4.21 -16.16 5.75
CA TYR A 19 -4.40 -17.37 4.94
C TYR A 19 -3.67 -17.26 3.60
N SER A 20 -3.85 -16.16 2.86
CA SER A 20 -3.19 -15.99 1.57
C SER A 20 -1.68 -15.86 1.72
N LEU A 21 -1.22 -15.22 2.79
CA LEU A 21 0.21 -15.10 3.10
C LEU A 21 0.83 -16.49 3.35
N CYS A 22 0.23 -17.27 4.23
CA CYS A 22 0.74 -18.61 4.57
C CYS A 22 0.72 -19.53 3.34
N LYS A 23 -0.33 -19.46 2.55
CA LYS A 23 -0.45 -20.28 1.33
C LYS A 23 0.63 -19.95 0.32
N LYS A 24 0.92 -18.67 0.10
CA LYS A 24 1.84 -18.21 -0.94
C LYS A 24 3.30 -18.19 -0.50
N LEU A 25 3.59 -17.76 0.71
CA LEU A 25 4.96 -17.57 1.20
C LEU A 25 5.37 -18.51 2.32
N GLY A 26 4.43 -19.19 2.97
CA GLY A 26 4.73 -20.14 4.02
C GLY A 26 5.70 -21.24 3.60
N PRO A 27 5.49 -21.92 2.45
CA PRO A 27 6.39 -22.98 2.00
C PRO A 27 7.83 -22.53 1.80
N LYS A 28 8.04 -21.30 1.33
CA LYS A 28 9.38 -20.78 1.05
C LYS A 28 10.06 -20.21 2.29
N TYR A 29 9.33 -19.52 3.14
CA TYR A 29 9.90 -18.75 4.26
C TYR A 29 9.62 -19.32 5.63
N GLY A 30 8.65 -20.21 5.78
CA GLY A 30 8.28 -20.79 7.08
C GLY A 30 9.35 -21.66 7.72
N VAL A 31 10.33 -22.13 6.93
CA VAL A 31 11.46 -22.94 7.42
C VAL A 31 12.69 -22.11 7.73
N LEU A 32 12.67 -20.81 7.43
CA LEU A 32 13.79 -19.90 7.66
C LEU A 32 13.68 -19.24 9.02
N ASP A 33 14.80 -18.64 9.45
CA ASP A 33 14.81 -17.83 10.66
C ASP A 33 13.94 -16.58 10.45
N VAL A 34 12.74 -16.59 11.05
CA VAL A 34 11.75 -15.53 10.95
C VAL A 34 12.31 -14.17 11.39
N GLY A 35 13.23 -14.17 12.37
CA GLY A 35 13.84 -12.93 12.87
C GLY A 35 14.73 -12.20 11.86
N LYS A 36 15.01 -12.81 10.71
CA LYS A 36 15.83 -12.20 9.64
C LYS A 36 15.05 -11.85 8.39
N LEU A 37 13.79 -12.26 8.27
CA LEU A 37 12.99 -12.06 7.06
C LEU A 37 12.76 -10.59 6.74
N ASP A 38 12.55 -9.77 7.76
CA ASP A 38 12.29 -8.34 7.61
C ASP A 38 13.44 -7.54 6.98
N LYS A 39 14.60 -8.17 6.81
CA LYS A 39 15.80 -7.57 6.21
C LYS A 39 16.15 -8.13 4.85
N GLN A 40 15.39 -9.10 4.35
CA GLN A 40 15.67 -9.77 3.07
C GLN A 40 14.89 -9.12 1.93
N ASN A 41 15.60 -8.61 0.93
CA ASN A 41 14.97 -8.00 -0.24
C ASN A 41 14.09 -8.97 -1.03
N ASP A 42 14.49 -10.25 -1.11
CA ASP A 42 13.70 -11.27 -1.80
C ASP A 42 12.34 -11.48 -1.14
N PHE A 43 12.29 -11.43 0.18
CA PHE A 43 11.06 -11.55 0.94
C PHE A 43 10.07 -10.43 0.58
N PHE A 44 10.54 -9.19 0.59
CA PHE A 44 9.70 -8.04 0.23
C PHE A 44 9.26 -8.09 -1.22
N ARG A 45 10.14 -8.54 -2.12
CA ARG A 45 9.82 -8.69 -3.54
C ARG A 45 8.72 -9.73 -3.75
N ASP A 46 8.79 -10.86 -3.06
CA ASP A 46 7.78 -11.91 -3.15
C ASP A 46 6.45 -11.43 -2.53
N LEU A 47 6.50 -10.74 -1.39
CA LEU A 47 5.32 -10.16 -0.75
C LEU A 47 4.62 -9.17 -1.69
N LEU A 48 5.40 -8.41 -2.45
CA LEU A 48 4.89 -7.43 -3.39
C LEU A 48 4.22 -8.08 -4.60
N ARG A 49 4.79 -9.17 -5.13
CA ARG A 49 4.37 -9.82 -6.37
C ARG A 49 3.24 -10.82 -6.21
N GLU A 50 3.20 -11.51 -5.08
CA GLU A 50 2.22 -12.58 -4.89
C GLU A 50 0.81 -12.05 -4.64
N ASP A 51 -0.18 -12.86 -4.96
CA ASP A 51 -1.60 -12.52 -4.77
C ASP A 51 -1.99 -12.67 -3.30
N ILE A 52 -1.48 -11.75 -2.48
CA ILE A 52 -1.70 -11.71 -1.04
C ILE A 52 -2.53 -10.49 -0.68
N GLY A 53 -3.59 -10.69 0.09
CA GLY A 53 -4.40 -9.58 0.60
C GLY A 53 -3.61 -8.73 1.59
N MET A 54 -3.56 -7.43 1.36
CA MET A 54 -2.86 -6.47 2.21
C MET A 54 -3.63 -5.17 2.32
N SER A 55 -3.50 -4.50 3.45
CA SER A 55 -4.04 -3.17 3.63
C SER A 55 -3.07 -2.26 4.36
N VAL A 56 -3.20 -0.97 4.09
CA VAL A 56 -2.51 0.10 4.81
C VAL A 56 -3.57 1.10 5.25
N ARG A 57 -3.55 1.45 6.52
CA ARG A 57 -4.39 2.49 7.09
C ARG A 57 -3.55 3.70 7.43
N LEU A 58 -4.00 4.84 6.95
CA LEU A 58 -3.37 6.13 7.20
C LEU A 58 -4.33 7.01 7.98
N VAL A 59 -3.78 7.99 8.67
CA VAL A 59 -4.59 9.01 9.34
C VAL A 59 -4.13 10.38 8.87
N ILE A 60 -5.10 11.25 8.56
CA ILE A 60 -4.83 12.65 8.25
C ILE A 60 -4.39 13.34 9.55
N ASN A 61 -3.22 13.92 9.54
CA ASN A 61 -2.56 14.45 10.74
C ASN A 61 -2.76 15.94 10.96
N CYS A 62 -3.43 16.64 10.05
CA CYS A 62 -3.70 18.06 10.22
C CYS A 62 -4.99 18.48 9.52
N ASN A 63 -5.52 19.62 9.94
CA ASN A 63 -6.67 20.24 9.27
C ASN A 63 -6.22 21.06 8.07
N GLY A 64 -7.15 21.33 7.16
CA GLY A 64 -6.91 22.19 6.01
C GLY A 64 -6.35 21.48 4.76
N ILE A 65 -6.12 20.18 4.82
CA ILE A 65 -5.74 19.42 3.64
C ILE A 65 -6.99 19.18 2.78
N LYS A 66 -6.88 19.49 1.50
CA LYS A 66 -7.95 19.23 0.54
C LYS A 66 -7.77 17.85 -0.08
N ILE A 67 -8.89 17.23 -0.44
CA ILE A 67 -8.88 15.89 -1.04
C ILE A 67 -8.08 15.83 -2.34
N ASN A 68 -8.11 16.87 -3.15
CA ASN A 68 -7.32 16.91 -4.39
C ASN A 68 -5.82 16.97 -4.13
N THR A 69 -5.36 17.53 -3.01
CA THR A 69 -3.94 17.50 -2.63
C THR A 69 -3.51 16.06 -2.35
N VAL A 70 -4.32 15.29 -1.65
CA VAL A 70 -4.07 13.87 -1.37
C VAL A 70 -4.05 13.09 -2.68
N ARG A 71 -5.06 13.27 -3.52
CA ARG A 71 -5.14 12.63 -4.83
C ARG A 71 -3.87 12.89 -5.66
N ASP A 72 -3.48 14.15 -5.80
CA ASP A 72 -2.37 14.53 -6.66
C ASP A 72 -1.04 13.93 -6.18
N ALA A 73 -0.83 13.89 -4.88
CA ALA A 73 0.38 13.31 -4.31
C ALA A 73 0.45 11.79 -4.56
N PHE A 74 -0.65 11.08 -4.37
CA PHE A 74 -0.69 9.65 -4.66
C PHE A 74 -0.55 9.39 -6.16
N GLU A 75 -1.24 10.13 -7.00
CA GLU A 75 -1.12 9.98 -8.46
C GLU A 75 0.31 10.18 -8.94
N LYS A 76 1.00 11.18 -8.43
CA LYS A 76 2.39 11.46 -8.80
C LYS A 76 3.30 10.29 -8.44
N SER A 77 3.17 9.79 -7.22
CA SER A 77 3.98 8.66 -6.74
C SER A 77 3.67 7.36 -7.47
N LEU A 78 2.39 7.08 -7.68
CA LEU A 78 1.95 5.88 -8.40
C LEU A 78 2.35 5.91 -9.87
N ARG A 79 2.23 7.07 -10.52
CA ARG A 79 2.62 7.23 -11.92
C ARG A 79 4.09 6.88 -12.14
N ALA A 80 4.96 7.40 -11.28
CA ALA A 80 6.39 7.12 -11.37
C ALA A 80 6.68 5.63 -11.29
N ARG A 81 6.01 4.92 -10.38
CA ARG A 81 6.20 3.49 -10.17
C ARG A 81 5.60 2.64 -11.30
N LEU A 82 4.41 3.02 -11.77
CA LEU A 82 3.76 2.34 -12.90
C LEU A 82 4.60 2.45 -14.17
N LEU A 83 5.11 3.63 -14.49
CA LEU A 83 5.92 3.84 -15.70
C LEU A 83 7.29 3.19 -15.62
N LYS A 84 7.82 2.97 -14.43
CA LYS A 84 9.08 2.25 -14.23
C LYS A 84 8.96 0.78 -14.64
N THR A 85 7.85 0.14 -14.31
CA THR A 85 7.61 -1.28 -14.60
C THR A 85 6.84 -1.50 -15.90
N HIS A 86 6.01 -0.54 -16.31
CA HIS A 86 5.14 -0.61 -17.49
C HIS A 86 5.25 0.70 -18.29
N PRO A 87 6.39 0.93 -18.99
CA PRO A 87 6.63 2.23 -19.67
C PRO A 87 5.58 2.59 -20.72
N ASP A 88 4.92 1.60 -21.32
CA ASP A 88 3.92 1.80 -22.37
C ASP A 88 2.49 1.83 -21.82
N SER A 89 2.31 1.87 -20.52
CA SER A 89 0.99 1.92 -19.89
C SER A 89 0.24 3.20 -20.28
N ASP A 90 -1.04 3.08 -20.58
CA ASP A 90 -1.93 4.22 -20.81
C ASP A 90 -2.39 4.87 -19.51
N LEU A 91 -2.02 4.30 -18.36
CA LEU A 91 -2.37 4.80 -17.03
C LEU A 91 -3.89 4.87 -16.77
N GLY A 92 -4.67 4.03 -17.45
CA GLY A 92 -6.12 3.97 -17.25
C GLY A 92 -6.51 3.63 -15.82
N CYS A 93 -5.78 2.72 -15.16
CA CYS A 93 -6.00 2.37 -13.76
C CYS A 93 -5.76 3.57 -12.83
N LEU A 94 -4.76 4.40 -13.13
CA LEU A 94 -4.45 5.59 -12.34
C LEU A 94 -5.52 6.66 -12.51
N LYS A 95 -6.03 6.84 -13.73
CA LYS A 95 -7.13 7.76 -13.98
C LYS A 95 -8.40 7.35 -13.23
N ALA A 96 -8.70 6.05 -13.24
CA ALA A 96 -9.83 5.50 -12.49
C ALA A 96 -9.67 5.75 -10.99
N PHE A 97 -8.48 5.48 -10.45
CA PHE A 97 -8.15 5.74 -9.04
C PHE A 97 -8.37 7.20 -8.69
N GLY A 98 -7.82 8.13 -9.46
CA GLY A 98 -7.95 9.57 -9.20
C GLY A 98 -9.38 10.08 -9.26
N SER A 99 -10.23 9.48 -10.10
CA SER A 99 -11.61 9.89 -10.28
C SER A 99 -12.48 9.71 -9.02
N PHE A 100 -12.06 8.88 -8.08
CA PHE A 100 -12.81 8.63 -6.85
C PHE A 100 -12.65 9.75 -5.81
N PHE A 101 -11.62 10.57 -5.93
CA PHE A 101 -11.30 11.63 -4.97
C PHE A 101 -12.04 12.91 -5.36
N THR A 102 -13.35 12.92 -5.10
CA THR A 102 -14.21 14.04 -5.46
C THR A 102 -14.17 15.15 -4.41
N GLU A 103 -14.43 16.38 -4.82
CA GLU A 103 -14.26 17.58 -3.97
C GLU A 103 -15.19 17.63 -2.76
N ASP A 104 -16.28 16.89 -2.79
CA ASP A 104 -17.24 16.81 -1.69
C ASP A 104 -16.72 15.99 -0.49
N ILE A 105 -15.62 15.26 -0.65
CA ILE A 105 -15.04 14.45 0.42
C ILE A 105 -14.25 15.37 1.37
N SER A 106 -14.67 15.40 2.63
CA SER A 106 -13.99 16.15 3.69
C SER A 106 -13.00 15.25 4.43
N ILE A 107 -11.79 15.76 4.66
CA ILE A 107 -10.72 15.02 5.33
C ILE A 107 -10.08 15.83 6.47
N PRO A 108 -10.85 16.19 7.53
CA PRO A 108 -10.26 16.86 8.68
C PRO A 108 -9.23 15.97 9.38
N ALA A 109 -8.44 16.56 10.28
CA ALA A 109 -7.50 15.79 11.09
C ALA A 109 -8.21 14.64 11.80
N GLY A 110 -7.58 13.48 11.83
CA GLY A 110 -8.16 12.26 12.39
C GLY A 110 -8.93 11.39 11.40
N THR A 111 -9.16 11.88 10.18
CA THR A 111 -9.81 11.07 9.14
C THR A 111 -8.92 9.90 8.78
N LYS A 112 -9.49 8.70 8.77
CA LYS A 112 -8.79 7.48 8.40
C LYS A 112 -8.96 7.22 6.92
N VAL A 113 -7.86 6.85 6.27
CA VAL A 113 -7.83 6.47 4.86
C VAL A 113 -7.27 5.07 4.79
N GLU A 114 -7.99 4.16 4.16
CA GLU A 114 -7.54 2.78 4.00
C GLU A 114 -7.40 2.43 2.53
N PHE A 115 -6.28 1.81 2.19
CA PHE A 115 -6.04 1.23 0.88
C PHE A 115 -5.85 -0.27 1.04
N ARG A 116 -6.54 -1.05 0.22
CA ARG A 116 -6.55 -2.50 0.35
C ARG A 116 -6.35 -3.18 -1.00
N ARG A 117 -5.46 -4.17 -1.02
CA ARG A 117 -5.29 -5.09 -2.14
C ARG A 117 -5.98 -6.39 -1.80
N THR A 118 -6.87 -6.85 -2.66
CA THR A 118 -7.47 -8.18 -2.53
C THR A 118 -6.60 -9.23 -3.20
N THR A 119 -6.85 -10.51 -2.88
CA THR A 119 -6.14 -11.63 -3.52
C THR A 119 -6.41 -11.72 -5.03
N GLU A 120 -7.50 -11.12 -5.51
CA GLU A 120 -7.86 -11.08 -6.93
C GLU A 120 -7.24 -9.88 -7.67
N GLY A 121 -6.46 -9.05 -6.97
CA GLY A 121 -5.83 -7.88 -7.59
C GLY A 121 -6.71 -6.66 -7.69
N ARG A 122 -7.72 -6.55 -6.83
CA ARG A 122 -8.58 -5.39 -6.75
C ARG A 122 -8.02 -4.40 -5.74
N PHE A 123 -7.92 -3.14 -6.13
CA PHE A 123 -7.43 -2.07 -5.27
C PHE A 123 -8.60 -1.23 -4.78
N ILE A 124 -8.83 -1.23 -3.47
CA ILE A 124 -9.99 -0.60 -2.83
C ILE A 124 -9.53 0.59 -1.99
N THR A 125 -10.20 1.73 -2.15
CA THR A 125 -9.94 2.94 -1.37
C THR A 125 -11.15 3.26 -0.49
N GLU A 126 -10.91 3.45 0.82
CA GLU A 126 -11.90 3.86 1.79
C GLU A 126 -11.44 5.14 2.48
N ILE A 127 -12.34 6.09 2.68
CA ILE A 127 -12.09 7.33 3.40
C ILE A 127 -13.20 7.53 4.43
N GLY A 128 -12.82 7.70 5.70
CA GLY A 128 -13.79 7.91 6.78
C GLY A 128 -14.75 6.74 6.95
N GLY A 129 -14.32 5.52 6.63
CA GLY A 129 -15.15 4.32 6.71
C GLY A 129 -16.02 4.07 5.48
N ASN A 130 -15.96 4.92 4.47
CA ASN A 130 -16.76 4.78 3.24
C ASN A 130 -15.86 4.38 2.08
N GLN A 131 -16.27 3.33 1.36
CA GLN A 131 -15.56 2.97 0.13
C GLN A 131 -15.87 4.01 -0.94
N ILE A 132 -14.82 4.70 -1.42
CA ILE A 132 -14.97 5.70 -2.47
C ILE A 132 -14.77 5.13 -3.86
N GLY A 133 -14.12 3.98 -3.99
CA GLY A 133 -13.94 3.33 -5.27
C GLY A 133 -13.06 2.09 -5.19
N ALA A 134 -13.04 1.36 -6.30
CA ALA A 134 -12.22 0.17 -6.47
C ALA A 134 -11.79 0.05 -7.93
N VAL A 135 -10.55 -0.41 -8.13
CA VAL A 135 -9.98 -0.60 -9.46
C VAL A 135 -9.46 -2.03 -9.56
N GLN A 136 -9.87 -2.75 -10.60
CA GLN A 136 -9.32 -4.06 -10.89
C GLN A 136 -8.01 -3.88 -11.64
N SER A 137 -6.89 -3.90 -10.92
CA SER A 137 -5.56 -3.73 -11.48
C SER A 137 -4.49 -4.26 -10.54
N LYS A 138 -3.87 -5.38 -10.89
CA LYS A 138 -2.73 -5.91 -10.14
C LYS A 138 -1.54 -4.96 -10.20
N GLU A 139 -1.37 -4.29 -11.32
CA GLU A 139 -0.28 -3.32 -11.52
C GLU A 139 -0.41 -2.14 -10.56
N LEU A 140 -1.61 -1.61 -10.40
CA LEU A 140 -1.87 -0.51 -9.46
C LEU A 140 -1.63 -0.97 -8.02
N CYS A 141 -2.08 -2.16 -7.66
CA CYS A 141 -1.83 -2.74 -6.34
C CYS A 141 -0.33 -2.82 -6.05
N THR A 142 0.43 -3.37 -6.98
CA THR A 142 1.88 -3.51 -6.85
C THR A 142 2.56 -2.14 -6.73
N ALA A 143 2.17 -1.18 -7.56
CA ALA A 143 2.73 0.17 -7.52
C ALA A 143 2.45 0.86 -6.16
N PHE A 144 1.25 0.69 -5.63
CA PHE A 144 0.90 1.27 -4.34
C PHE A 144 1.75 0.70 -3.21
N PHE A 145 1.82 -0.62 -3.09
CA PHE A 145 2.58 -1.25 -2.00
C PHE A 145 4.09 -1.12 -2.20
N ASP A 146 4.56 -0.91 -3.42
CA ASP A 146 5.95 -0.57 -3.68
C ASP A 146 6.38 0.72 -2.95
N MET A 147 5.47 1.65 -2.74
CA MET A 147 5.73 2.87 -1.98
C MET A 147 6.17 2.58 -0.54
N TYR A 148 5.70 1.49 0.02
CA TYR A 148 5.94 1.14 1.44
C TYR A 148 6.98 0.04 1.61
N ILE A 149 6.99 -0.96 0.75
CA ILE A 149 7.86 -2.14 0.90
C ILE A 149 8.81 -2.37 -0.28
N GLY A 150 8.83 -1.49 -1.28
CA GLY A 150 9.74 -1.57 -2.41
C GLY A 150 11.15 -1.09 -2.07
N ASP A 151 11.98 -0.96 -3.10
CA ASP A 151 13.39 -0.57 -2.95
C ASP A 151 13.56 0.89 -2.52
N GLY A 152 12.65 1.78 -2.94
CA GLY A 152 12.65 3.19 -2.53
C GLY A 152 11.44 3.53 -1.69
N PRO A 153 11.33 3.01 -0.45
CA PRO A 153 10.13 3.21 0.35
C PRO A 153 10.02 4.65 0.84
N VAL A 154 8.78 5.10 1.10
CA VAL A 154 8.54 6.42 1.68
C VAL A 154 9.08 6.53 3.10
N SER A 155 9.23 5.39 3.79
CA SER A 155 9.83 5.30 5.12
C SER A 155 10.46 3.93 5.30
N GLN A 156 11.76 3.91 5.53
CA GLN A 156 12.50 2.67 5.79
C GLN A 156 12.02 2.01 7.08
N GLU A 157 11.73 2.80 8.11
CA GLU A 157 11.20 2.31 9.38
C GLU A 157 9.86 1.59 9.18
N THR A 158 8.97 2.17 8.40
CA THR A 158 7.68 1.56 8.08
C THR A 158 7.85 0.25 7.33
N LYS A 159 8.75 0.21 6.35
CA LYS A 159 9.04 -1.02 5.61
C LYS A 159 9.49 -2.14 6.55
N GLU A 160 10.41 -1.83 7.45
CA GLU A 160 10.92 -2.81 8.42
C GLU A 160 9.82 -3.28 9.39
N GLU A 161 8.96 -2.38 9.82
CA GLU A 161 7.85 -2.71 10.71
C GLU A 161 6.85 -3.65 10.01
N ILE A 162 6.49 -3.36 8.77
CA ILE A 162 5.64 -4.24 7.96
C ILE A 162 6.31 -5.61 7.83
N GLY A 163 7.62 -5.63 7.54
CA GLY A 163 8.38 -6.87 7.42
C GLY A 163 8.34 -7.71 8.69
N ARG A 164 8.51 -7.09 9.86
CA ARG A 164 8.45 -7.80 11.14
C ARG A 164 7.06 -8.38 11.39
N ASN A 165 6.01 -7.62 11.11
CA ASN A 165 4.64 -8.07 11.29
C ASN A 165 4.31 -9.26 10.38
N VAL A 166 4.70 -9.18 9.12
CA VAL A 166 4.49 -10.26 8.15
C VAL A 166 5.30 -11.51 8.54
N ALA A 167 6.56 -11.34 8.92
CA ALA A 167 7.42 -12.43 9.36
C ALA A 167 6.84 -13.15 10.57
N SER A 168 6.26 -12.41 11.51
CA SER A 168 5.59 -12.98 12.69
C SER A 168 4.41 -13.89 12.29
N ILE A 169 3.63 -13.50 11.29
CA ILE A 169 2.52 -14.32 10.79
C ILE A 169 3.07 -15.59 10.12
N ILE A 170 4.11 -15.46 9.29
CA ILE A 170 4.74 -16.61 8.61
C ILE A 170 5.25 -17.62 9.63
N GLY A 171 5.82 -17.17 10.73
CA GLY A 171 6.29 -18.05 11.80
C GLY A 171 5.20 -18.88 12.44
N LYS A 172 3.94 -18.51 12.26
CA LYS A 172 2.77 -19.24 12.81
C LYS A 172 2.07 -20.08 11.74
N CYS A 173 2.55 -20.07 10.53
CA CYS A 173 2.02 -20.93 9.47
C CYS A 173 2.40 -22.40 9.75
#